data_bfd52a005f2ef1c973ad3c201e4f68e6
#
_entry.id   bfd52a005f2ef1c973ad3c201e4f68e6
#
_cell.length_a   1.000
_cell.length_b   1.000
_cell.length_c   1.000
_cell.angle_alpha   90.00
_cell.angle_beta   90.00
_cell.angle_gamma   90.00
#
_symmetry.space_group_name_H-M   'P 1'
#
loop_
_entity.id
_entity.type
_entity.pdbx_description
1 polymer ?
#
loop_
_entity_poly.entity_id
_entity_poly.type
_entity_poly.pdbx_seq_one_letter_code
_entity_poly.pdbx_strand_id
1 'polypeptide(L)'
;MELTIIVPVHKIEENDKALLTKALTYVKNLNGADDYEVMFVGPDDVLNTAKEIYANVGCKQEVKYVQNSETDFMTQVNTAAMQCITKYFSILEFDDEYTPAWFKTAEKYINEKPDLSVILPIAELVTTEGRALSFANELTWATSFNDSEKLGTVDEEGLKIFMDFNVTGGIIKTEDFISIGRLKKSLKLATWYEYLLRSVYKNKPVYVVPCIGYLHTIERDGSYMVTSRESISQEEGKWLIDTARMEYFFTEDKNKTFGEYIEETEKQ
;
A
#
# COMPACT_ATOMS: atom_id res chain seq x y z
N MET A 1 17.88 -7.48 4.86
CA MET A 1 16.44 -7.80 5.16
C MET A 1 15.90 -8.68 4.05
N GLU A 2 15.26 -9.80 4.38
CA GLU A 2 14.57 -10.66 3.39
C GLU A 2 13.27 -9.99 2.94
N LEU A 3 13.25 -9.49 1.71
CA LEU A 3 12.17 -8.65 1.18
C LEU A 3 11.84 -9.02 -0.27
N THR A 4 10.54 -9.14 -0.57
CA THR A 4 10.00 -9.18 -1.93
C THR A 4 9.33 -7.86 -2.28
N ILE A 5 9.72 -7.25 -3.39
CA ILE A 5 9.03 -6.09 -3.97
C ILE A 5 7.95 -6.61 -4.92
N ILE A 6 6.69 -6.50 -4.53
CA ILE A 6 5.54 -6.88 -5.36
C ILE A 6 5.19 -5.72 -6.29
N VAL A 7 5.13 -5.99 -7.58
CA VAL A 7 4.74 -5.02 -8.63
C VAL A 7 3.46 -5.52 -9.31
N PRO A 8 2.27 -5.05 -8.86
CA PRO A 8 1.01 -5.39 -9.52
C PRO A 8 0.93 -4.70 -10.88
N VAL A 9 0.62 -5.46 -11.93
CA VAL A 9 0.49 -4.93 -13.29
C VAL A 9 -0.79 -5.45 -13.93
N HIS A 10 -1.81 -4.61 -14.02
CA HIS A 10 -3.09 -4.99 -14.62
C HIS A 10 -3.17 -4.66 -16.11
N LYS A 11 -2.45 -3.63 -16.54
CA LYS A 11 -2.36 -3.13 -17.91
C LYS A 11 -1.08 -2.31 -18.04
N ILE A 12 -0.39 -2.40 -19.17
CA ILE A 12 0.75 -1.56 -19.52
C ILE A 12 0.51 -1.03 -20.94
N GLU A 13 0.12 0.22 -21.04
CA GLU A 13 0.03 0.93 -22.31
C GLU A 13 1.38 1.50 -22.74
N GLU A 14 1.47 2.10 -23.91
CA GLU A 14 2.74 2.62 -24.43
C GLU A 14 3.34 3.69 -23.50
N ASN A 15 2.50 4.57 -22.96
CA ASN A 15 2.93 5.61 -22.01
C ASN A 15 3.36 5.04 -20.65
N ASP A 16 2.76 3.93 -20.23
CA ASP A 16 3.06 3.28 -18.95
C ASP A 16 4.43 2.60 -18.95
N LYS A 17 4.95 2.21 -20.12
CA LYS A 17 6.28 1.61 -20.25
C LYS A 17 7.39 2.51 -19.70
N ALA A 18 7.29 3.81 -19.95
CA ALA A 18 8.25 4.79 -19.44
C ALA A 18 8.19 4.90 -17.90
N LEU A 19 6.98 4.86 -17.33
CA LEU A 19 6.78 4.91 -15.88
C LEU A 19 7.35 3.65 -15.21
N LEU A 20 6.99 2.47 -15.70
CA LEU A 20 7.55 1.22 -15.18
C LEU A 20 9.08 1.15 -15.33
N THR A 21 9.63 1.63 -16.47
CA THR A 21 11.08 1.70 -16.66
C THR A 21 11.74 2.59 -15.61
N LYS A 22 11.13 3.74 -15.30
CA LYS A 22 11.58 4.67 -14.27
C LYS A 22 11.53 4.02 -12.89
N ALA A 23 10.38 3.44 -12.49
CA ALA A 23 10.21 2.75 -11.22
C ALA A 23 11.26 1.64 -11.02
N LEU A 24 11.49 0.80 -12.02
CA LEU A 24 12.50 -0.25 -11.98
C LEU A 24 13.93 0.28 -11.95
N THR A 25 14.19 1.44 -12.55
CA THR A 25 15.50 2.09 -12.45
C THR A 25 15.80 2.50 -11.00
N TYR A 26 14.79 2.97 -10.25
CA TYR A 26 14.96 3.23 -8.82
C TYR A 26 15.15 1.93 -8.03
N VAL A 27 14.39 0.87 -8.32
CA VAL A 27 14.58 -0.45 -7.69
C VAL A 27 16.00 -0.96 -7.90
N LYS A 28 16.54 -0.86 -9.12
CA LYS A 28 17.92 -1.24 -9.45
C LYS A 28 18.96 -0.49 -8.61
N ASN A 29 18.69 0.77 -8.28
CA ASN A 29 19.62 1.67 -7.59
C ASN A 29 19.39 1.74 -6.07
N LEU A 30 18.50 0.92 -5.51
CA LEU A 30 18.30 0.86 -4.07
C LEU A 30 19.56 0.42 -3.34
N ASN A 31 19.81 1.02 -2.19
CA ASN A 31 20.92 0.60 -1.34
C ASN A 31 20.68 -0.83 -0.80
N GLY A 32 21.55 -1.78 -1.15
CA GLY A 32 21.39 -3.21 -0.84
C GLY A 32 20.40 -3.91 -1.75
N ALA A 33 20.21 -3.42 -2.97
CA ALA A 33 19.26 -3.94 -3.96
C ALA A 33 19.48 -5.43 -4.31
N ASP A 34 20.71 -5.92 -4.23
CA ASP A 34 21.04 -7.31 -4.57
C ASP A 34 20.40 -8.34 -3.61
N ASP A 35 19.94 -7.89 -2.43
CA ASP A 35 19.32 -8.74 -1.40
C ASP A 35 17.78 -8.82 -1.54
N TYR A 36 17.19 -8.15 -2.53
CA TYR A 36 15.74 -8.09 -2.69
C TYR A 36 15.27 -8.92 -3.88
N GLU A 37 14.12 -9.57 -3.74
CA GLU A 37 13.40 -10.23 -4.83
C GLU A 37 12.38 -9.25 -5.43
N VAL A 38 12.17 -9.31 -6.73
CA VAL A 38 11.08 -8.58 -7.41
C VAL A 38 10.05 -9.59 -7.89
N MET A 39 8.77 -9.31 -7.65
CA MET A 39 7.67 -10.19 -8.05
C MET A 39 6.61 -9.41 -8.81
N PHE A 40 6.52 -9.63 -10.12
CA PHE A 40 5.43 -9.11 -10.93
C PHE A 40 4.20 -10.02 -10.82
N VAL A 41 3.02 -9.42 -10.75
CA VAL A 41 1.75 -10.16 -10.72
C VAL A 41 0.74 -9.51 -11.67
N GLY A 42 0.13 -10.30 -12.56
CA GLY A 42 -0.84 -9.80 -13.54
C GLY A 42 -1.17 -10.78 -14.64
N PRO A 43 -1.93 -10.34 -15.68
CA PRO A 43 -2.21 -11.12 -16.88
C PRO A 43 -0.95 -11.47 -17.66
N ASP A 44 -0.98 -12.59 -18.36
CA ASP A 44 0.19 -13.16 -19.04
C ASP A 44 0.80 -12.24 -20.11
N ASP A 45 -0.04 -11.61 -20.91
CA ASP A 45 0.37 -10.65 -21.94
C ASP A 45 1.05 -9.39 -21.33
N VAL A 46 0.54 -8.93 -20.21
CA VAL A 46 1.10 -7.78 -19.46
C VAL A 46 2.43 -8.18 -18.82
N LEU A 47 2.51 -9.38 -18.24
CA LEU A 47 3.75 -9.92 -17.66
C LEU A 47 4.86 -10.07 -18.70
N ASN A 48 4.54 -10.42 -19.94
CA ASN A 48 5.54 -10.50 -21.02
C ASN A 48 6.14 -9.11 -21.32
N THR A 49 5.31 -8.07 -21.35
CA THR A 49 5.78 -6.69 -21.51
C THR A 49 6.65 -6.26 -20.31
N ALA A 50 6.21 -6.54 -19.07
CA ALA A 50 6.97 -6.24 -17.86
C ALA A 50 8.33 -6.95 -17.85
N LYS A 51 8.40 -8.20 -18.33
CA LYS A 51 9.64 -8.99 -18.45
C LYS A 51 10.64 -8.35 -19.42
N GLU A 52 10.17 -7.87 -20.56
CA GLU A 52 11.03 -7.16 -21.52
C GLU A 52 11.60 -5.87 -20.92
N ILE A 53 10.75 -5.09 -20.24
CA ILE A 53 11.17 -3.85 -19.60
C ILE A 53 12.19 -4.14 -18.48
N TYR A 54 11.92 -5.13 -17.62
CA TYR A 54 12.82 -5.52 -16.54
C TYR A 54 14.21 -5.91 -17.07
N ALA A 55 14.26 -6.71 -18.11
CA ALA A 55 15.50 -7.12 -18.76
C ALA A 55 16.26 -5.91 -19.36
N ASN A 56 15.55 -4.99 -20.02
CA ASN A 56 16.13 -3.80 -20.62
C ASN A 56 16.72 -2.81 -19.60
N VAL A 57 16.07 -2.68 -18.43
CA VAL A 57 16.61 -1.87 -17.32
C VAL A 57 17.90 -2.50 -16.77
N GLY A 58 18.06 -3.81 -16.89
CA GLY A 58 19.23 -4.54 -16.41
C GLY A 58 19.27 -4.59 -14.88
N CYS A 59 18.14 -4.83 -14.24
CA CYS A 59 18.04 -5.16 -12.83
C CYS A 59 18.75 -6.51 -12.57
N LYS A 60 19.37 -6.64 -11.40
CA LYS A 60 20.11 -7.85 -11.01
C LYS A 60 19.39 -8.70 -9.98
N GLN A 61 18.34 -8.16 -9.40
CA GLN A 61 17.52 -8.84 -8.39
C GLN A 61 16.91 -10.12 -8.98
N GLU A 62 16.73 -11.13 -8.15
CA GLU A 62 15.90 -12.28 -8.52
C GLU A 62 14.50 -11.81 -8.86
N VAL A 63 13.93 -12.32 -9.96
CA VAL A 63 12.60 -11.90 -10.42
C VAL A 63 11.68 -13.08 -10.59
N LYS A 64 10.45 -12.96 -10.10
CA LYS A 64 9.35 -13.90 -10.28
C LYS A 64 8.21 -13.27 -11.05
N TYR A 65 7.49 -14.07 -11.81
CA TYR A 65 6.31 -13.68 -12.56
C TYR A 65 5.14 -14.57 -12.16
N VAL A 66 4.13 -13.95 -11.55
CA VAL A 66 2.95 -14.64 -11.03
C VAL A 66 1.77 -14.33 -11.93
N GLN A 67 1.34 -15.32 -12.70
CA GLN A 67 0.18 -15.18 -13.57
C GLN A 67 -1.10 -15.04 -12.74
N ASN A 68 -1.88 -14.01 -13.04
CA ASN A 68 -3.20 -13.79 -12.49
C ASN A 68 -4.07 -13.07 -13.53
N SER A 69 -5.15 -13.71 -13.97
CA SER A 69 -6.09 -13.13 -14.95
C SER A 69 -6.95 -12.01 -14.39
N GLU A 70 -7.06 -11.90 -13.05
CA GLU A 70 -7.77 -10.81 -12.40
C GLU A 70 -6.96 -9.52 -12.51
N THR A 71 -7.63 -8.45 -12.87
CA THR A 71 -6.99 -7.14 -13.07
C THR A 71 -7.13 -6.21 -11.87
N ASP A 72 -7.89 -6.62 -10.84
CA ASP A 72 -8.02 -5.79 -9.66
C ASP A 72 -6.78 -5.86 -8.76
N PHE A 73 -6.36 -4.71 -8.30
CA PHE A 73 -5.16 -4.51 -7.49
C PHE A 73 -5.11 -5.41 -6.25
N MET A 74 -6.21 -5.50 -5.49
CA MET A 74 -6.23 -6.25 -4.23
C MET A 74 -6.06 -7.76 -4.46
N THR A 75 -6.69 -8.30 -5.52
CA THR A 75 -6.53 -9.70 -5.89
C THR A 75 -5.11 -9.99 -6.33
N GLN A 76 -4.49 -9.10 -7.09
CA GLN A 76 -3.10 -9.24 -7.50
C GLN A 76 -2.16 -9.23 -6.29
N VAL A 77 -2.28 -8.24 -5.39
CA VAL A 77 -1.48 -8.17 -4.16
C VAL A 77 -1.68 -9.40 -3.29
N ASN A 78 -2.92 -9.83 -3.07
CA ASN A 78 -3.22 -11.02 -2.28
C ASN A 78 -2.60 -12.30 -2.88
N THR A 79 -2.65 -12.43 -4.20
CA THR A 79 -2.08 -13.58 -4.91
C THR A 79 -0.55 -13.60 -4.80
N ALA A 80 0.09 -12.46 -5.00
CA ALA A 80 1.54 -12.33 -4.88
C ALA A 80 2.01 -12.59 -3.45
N ALA A 81 1.37 -11.98 -2.45
CA ALA A 81 1.73 -12.15 -1.05
C ALA A 81 1.65 -13.62 -0.58
N MET A 82 0.71 -14.41 -1.11
CA MET A 82 0.61 -15.84 -0.85
C MET A 82 1.77 -16.67 -1.44
N GLN A 83 2.51 -16.11 -2.39
CA GLN A 83 3.67 -16.76 -3.01
C GLN A 83 5.00 -16.21 -2.51
N CYS A 84 4.99 -15.15 -1.69
CA CYS A 84 6.19 -14.65 -1.04
C CYS A 84 6.74 -15.68 -0.07
N ILE A 85 8.03 -15.97 -0.20
CA ILE A 85 8.79 -16.81 0.73
C ILE A 85 9.64 -15.98 1.68
N THR A 86 9.76 -14.69 1.41
CA THR A 86 10.51 -13.73 2.23
C THR A 86 9.72 -13.30 3.46
N LYS A 87 10.43 -12.91 4.50
CA LYS A 87 9.83 -12.47 5.76
C LYS A 87 8.94 -11.22 5.61
N TYR A 88 9.32 -10.35 4.67
CA TYR A 88 8.62 -9.10 4.40
C TYR A 88 8.33 -8.96 2.91
N PHE A 89 7.30 -8.19 2.58
CA PHE A 89 7.10 -7.67 1.24
C PHE A 89 6.79 -6.17 1.28
N SER A 90 6.98 -5.52 0.14
CA SER A 90 6.58 -4.14 -0.10
C SER A 90 5.89 -4.07 -1.46
N ILE A 91 4.97 -3.13 -1.64
CA ILE A 91 4.23 -2.98 -2.88
C ILE A 91 4.75 -1.74 -3.61
N LEU A 92 5.14 -1.91 -4.86
CA LEU A 92 5.51 -0.84 -5.76
C LEU A 92 4.45 -0.70 -6.85
N GLU A 93 3.72 0.39 -6.87
CA GLU A 93 2.91 0.74 -8.04
C GLU A 93 3.85 1.21 -9.16
N PHE A 94 3.54 0.86 -10.41
CA PHE A 94 4.50 1.04 -11.50
C PHE A 94 4.75 2.49 -11.93
N ASP A 95 3.99 3.43 -11.41
CA ASP A 95 4.14 4.88 -11.57
C ASP A 95 4.77 5.56 -10.34
N ASP A 96 5.15 4.79 -9.33
CA ASP A 96 5.72 5.25 -8.08
C ASP A 96 7.21 4.95 -7.95
N GLU A 97 7.84 5.47 -6.90
CA GLU A 97 9.29 5.37 -6.72
C GLU A 97 9.67 5.17 -5.24
N TYR A 98 10.65 4.30 -4.97
CA TYR A 98 11.31 4.26 -3.67
C TYR A 98 12.46 5.27 -3.61
N THR A 99 12.66 5.89 -2.45
CA THR A 99 13.91 6.62 -2.21
C THR A 99 15.07 5.63 -1.94
N PRO A 100 16.31 5.95 -2.35
CA PRO A 100 17.43 4.99 -2.24
C PRO A 100 17.72 4.50 -0.83
N ALA A 101 17.41 5.30 0.20
CA ALA A 101 17.72 4.98 1.58
C ALA A 101 16.60 4.22 2.32
N TRP A 102 15.40 4.10 1.72
CA TRP A 102 14.21 3.66 2.42
C TRP A 102 14.38 2.32 3.13
N PHE A 103 14.69 1.26 2.41
CA PHE A 103 14.74 -0.08 3.00
C PHE A 103 15.84 -0.24 4.05
N LYS A 104 16.99 0.42 3.88
CA LYS A 104 18.04 0.44 4.92
C LYS A 104 17.63 1.20 6.16
N THR A 105 16.86 2.27 6.00
CA THR A 105 16.34 3.02 7.15
C THR A 105 15.30 2.17 7.87
N ALA A 106 14.33 1.60 7.15
CA ALA A 106 13.31 0.74 7.74
C ALA A 106 13.90 -0.50 8.45
N GLU A 107 14.95 -1.11 7.90
CA GLU A 107 15.64 -2.26 8.50
C GLU A 107 16.18 -1.95 9.90
N LYS A 108 16.65 -0.74 10.16
CA LYS A 108 17.10 -0.33 11.51
C LYS A 108 15.92 -0.39 12.50
N TYR A 109 14.77 0.16 12.11
CA TYR A 109 13.56 0.13 12.95
C TYR A 109 13.04 -1.27 13.17
N ILE A 110 13.08 -2.13 12.15
CA ILE A 110 12.71 -3.55 12.25
C ILE A 110 13.62 -4.28 13.23
N ASN A 111 14.90 -4.01 13.20
CA ASN A 111 15.86 -4.65 14.13
C ASN A 111 15.70 -4.16 15.57
N GLU A 112 15.34 -2.89 15.78
CA GLU A 112 15.06 -2.34 17.10
C GLU A 112 13.69 -2.75 17.64
N LYS A 113 12.70 -2.94 16.75
CA LYS A 113 11.31 -3.28 17.06
C LYS A 113 10.87 -4.50 16.22
N PRO A 114 11.33 -5.72 16.55
CA PRO A 114 11.11 -6.92 15.72
C PRO A 114 9.64 -7.37 15.63
N ASP A 115 8.79 -6.86 16.50
CA ASP A 115 7.36 -7.17 16.53
C ASP A 115 6.55 -6.36 15.52
N LEU A 116 7.16 -5.35 14.87
CA LEU A 116 6.48 -4.55 13.87
C LEU A 116 5.95 -5.42 12.72
N SER A 117 4.69 -5.21 12.40
CA SER A 117 3.96 -5.92 11.34
C SER A 117 3.85 -5.08 10.07
N VAL A 118 3.63 -3.78 10.21
CA VAL A 118 3.51 -2.83 9.11
C VAL A 118 4.41 -1.63 9.39
N ILE A 119 5.31 -1.33 8.48
CA ILE A 119 6.25 -0.22 8.57
C ILE A 119 6.00 0.71 7.37
N LEU A 120 5.54 1.92 7.65
CA LEU A 120 5.20 2.89 6.63
C LEU A 120 6.28 3.96 6.51
N PRO A 121 6.61 4.41 5.28
CA PRO A 121 7.39 5.63 5.08
C PRO A 121 6.52 6.86 5.27
N ILE A 122 7.11 8.04 5.42
CA ILE A 122 6.48 9.25 4.96
C ILE A 122 6.49 9.17 3.42
N ALA A 123 5.32 9.28 2.80
CA ALA A 123 5.20 9.29 1.35
C ALA A 123 5.04 10.73 0.85
N GLU A 124 5.88 11.13 -0.09
CA GLU A 124 5.74 12.39 -0.82
C GLU A 124 4.74 12.19 -1.95
N LEU A 125 3.64 12.94 -1.96
CA LEU A 125 2.65 12.93 -3.01
C LEU A 125 3.10 13.83 -4.15
N VAL A 126 3.20 13.28 -5.34
CA VAL A 126 3.73 13.98 -6.51
C VAL A 126 2.76 13.94 -7.69
N THR A 127 2.88 14.92 -8.60
CA THR A 127 2.19 14.87 -9.90
C THR A 127 2.89 13.90 -10.84
N THR A 128 2.25 13.60 -11.97
CA THR A 128 2.84 12.80 -13.06
C THR A 128 4.13 13.41 -13.62
N GLU A 129 4.32 14.74 -13.50
CA GLU A 129 5.55 15.44 -13.86
C GLU A 129 6.60 15.44 -12.74
N GLY A 130 6.31 14.82 -11.60
CA GLY A 130 7.22 14.73 -10.45
C GLY A 130 7.27 15.98 -9.57
N ARG A 131 6.25 16.88 -9.66
CA ARG A 131 6.17 18.04 -8.76
C ARG A 131 5.59 17.62 -7.42
N ALA A 132 6.30 17.93 -6.33
CA ALA A 132 5.82 17.72 -4.96
C ALA A 132 4.55 18.52 -4.67
N LEU A 133 3.58 17.89 -4.03
CA LEU A 133 2.29 18.48 -3.65
C LEU A 133 2.12 18.53 -2.13
N SER A 134 2.28 17.39 -1.46
CA SER A 134 2.08 17.22 -0.02
C SER A 134 2.74 15.94 0.46
N PHE A 135 2.53 15.60 1.74
CA PHE A 135 3.01 14.35 2.32
C PHE A 135 1.85 13.55 2.91
N ALA A 136 1.95 12.23 2.85
CA ALA A 136 1.11 11.31 3.59
C ALA A 136 1.90 10.65 4.73
N ASN A 137 1.20 10.16 5.73
CA ASN A 137 1.73 9.46 6.92
C ASN A 137 2.50 10.38 7.92
N GLU A 138 2.78 11.62 7.59
CA GLU A 138 3.54 12.54 8.46
C GLU A 138 2.86 12.81 9.81
N LEU A 139 1.52 12.70 9.85
CA LEU A 139 0.70 13.03 11.02
C LEU A 139 1.04 12.21 12.26
N THR A 140 1.54 10.99 12.09
CA THR A 140 1.97 10.17 13.24
C THR A 140 3.19 10.71 13.95
N TRP A 141 3.91 11.66 13.33
CA TRP A 141 5.05 12.36 13.89
C TRP A 141 4.75 13.80 14.28
N ALA A 142 3.54 14.29 14.01
CA ALA A 142 3.11 15.61 14.42
C ALA A 142 2.80 15.61 15.90
N THR A 143 3.47 16.45 16.67
CA THR A 143 3.31 16.57 18.15
C THR A 143 1.90 16.91 18.58
N SER A 144 1.08 17.48 17.70
CA SER A 144 -0.33 17.80 17.95
C SER A 144 -1.26 16.58 17.97
N PHE A 145 -0.80 15.42 17.50
CA PHE A 145 -1.63 14.21 17.34
C PHE A 145 -1.18 13.03 18.19
N ASN A 146 0.05 13.03 18.69
CA ASN A 146 0.62 11.90 19.43
C ASN A 146 1.36 12.38 20.69
N ASP A 147 1.29 11.58 21.75
CA ASP A 147 2.23 11.67 22.86
C ASP A 147 3.65 11.35 22.38
N SER A 148 4.66 11.96 22.98
CA SER A 148 6.06 11.77 22.58
C SER A 148 6.52 10.30 22.63
N GLU A 149 5.95 9.50 23.54
CA GLU A 149 6.25 8.08 23.67
C GLU A 149 5.63 7.22 22.56
N LYS A 150 4.60 7.74 21.88
CA LYS A 150 3.88 7.06 20.80
C LYS A 150 4.22 7.56 19.39
N LEU A 151 5.15 8.50 19.28
CA LEU A 151 5.54 9.06 17.99
C LEU A 151 5.85 7.93 16.99
N GLY A 152 5.24 8.00 15.83
CA GLY A 152 5.33 7.00 14.77
C GLY A 152 4.39 5.79 14.92
N THR A 153 3.83 5.55 16.10
CA THR A 153 2.87 4.45 16.30
C THR A 153 1.51 4.82 15.70
N VAL A 154 0.97 3.91 14.88
CA VAL A 154 -0.42 3.99 14.40
C VAL A 154 -1.26 3.11 15.31
N ASP A 155 -2.08 3.74 16.15
CA ASP A 155 -2.98 3.08 17.09
C ASP A 155 -4.46 3.36 16.77
N GLU A 156 -5.35 2.84 17.61
CA GLU A 156 -6.79 3.05 17.47
C GLU A 156 -7.16 4.54 17.44
N GLU A 157 -6.57 5.33 18.33
CA GLU A 157 -6.88 6.78 18.41
C GLU A 157 -6.42 7.51 17.15
N GLY A 158 -5.24 7.17 16.63
CA GLY A 158 -4.75 7.71 15.37
C GLY A 158 -5.67 7.35 14.19
N LEU A 159 -6.15 6.10 14.14
CA LEU A 159 -7.05 5.63 13.09
C LEU A 159 -8.48 6.22 13.21
N LYS A 160 -8.90 6.67 14.39
CA LYS A 160 -10.16 7.42 14.56
C LYS A 160 -10.10 8.80 13.92
N ILE A 161 -8.95 9.44 14.00
CA ILE A 161 -8.75 10.82 13.55
C ILE A 161 -8.36 10.86 12.07
N PHE A 162 -7.51 9.92 11.63
CA PHE A 162 -6.92 9.93 10.30
C PHE A 162 -7.12 8.60 9.57
N MET A 163 -7.60 8.66 8.34
CA MET A 163 -7.99 7.48 7.55
C MET A 163 -7.14 7.31 6.28
N ASP A 164 -6.48 8.36 5.82
CA ASP A 164 -5.81 8.41 4.52
C ASP A 164 -4.32 8.04 4.60
N PHE A 165 -4.01 6.94 5.31
CA PHE A 165 -2.64 6.42 5.30
C PHE A 165 -2.29 5.85 3.93
N ASN A 166 -1.14 6.25 3.40
CA ASN A 166 -0.53 5.59 2.26
C ASN A 166 0.22 4.33 2.72
N VAL A 167 -0.23 3.17 2.29
CA VAL A 167 0.37 1.87 2.67
C VAL A 167 1.26 1.32 1.56
N THR A 168 1.05 1.72 0.31
CA THR A 168 1.96 1.39 -0.80
C THR A 168 3.34 1.99 -0.53
N GLY A 169 4.39 1.28 -0.89
CA GLY A 169 5.76 1.62 -0.51
C GLY A 169 6.15 1.23 0.92
N GLY A 170 5.18 0.89 1.78
CA GLY A 170 5.44 0.36 3.12
C GLY A 170 5.99 -1.07 3.09
N ILE A 171 6.52 -1.52 4.22
CA ILE A 171 7.03 -2.88 4.42
C ILE A 171 6.04 -3.62 5.31
N ILE A 172 5.59 -4.78 4.85
CA ILE A 172 4.57 -5.58 5.52
C ILE A 172 5.15 -6.96 5.82
N LYS A 173 4.98 -7.43 7.05
CA LYS A 173 5.38 -8.77 7.45
C LYS A 173 4.45 -9.80 6.83
N THR A 174 5.01 -10.68 5.99
CA THR A 174 4.26 -11.61 5.13
C THR A 174 3.34 -12.53 5.93
N GLU A 175 3.85 -13.14 7.00
CA GLU A 175 3.08 -14.03 7.87
C GLU A 175 1.88 -13.31 8.51
N ASP A 176 2.10 -12.09 9.01
CA ASP A 176 1.05 -11.32 9.66
C ASP A 176 -0.04 -10.93 8.66
N PHE A 177 0.33 -10.45 7.47
CA PHE A 177 -0.61 -10.12 6.40
C PHE A 177 -1.52 -11.30 6.04
N ILE A 178 -0.95 -12.49 5.91
CA ILE A 178 -1.68 -13.70 5.58
C ILE A 178 -2.58 -14.12 6.74
N SER A 179 -2.04 -14.14 7.97
CA SER A 179 -2.75 -14.65 9.16
C SER A 179 -3.96 -13.82 9.55
N ILE A 180 -3.92 -12.51 9.34
CA ILE A 180 -5.07 -11.64 9.64
C ILE A 180 -6.09 -11.54 8.49
N GLY A 181 -5.85 -12.19 7.34
CA GLY A 181 -6.84 -12.36 6.29
C GLY A 181 -6.66 -11.48 5.03
N ARG A 182 -5.47 -10.87 4.84
CA ARG A 182 -5.10 -10.15 3.61
C ARG A 182 -6.02 -8.94 3.31
N LEU A 183 -6.04 -8.43 2.08
CA LEU A 183 -6.90 -7.31 1.66
C LEU A 183 -8.32 -7.80 1.35
N LYS A 184 -9.32 -7.04 1.75
CA LYS A 184 -10.74 -7.31 1.47
C LYS A 184 -11.19 -6.54 0.23
N LYS A 185 -11.36 -7.22 -0.88
CA LYS A 185 -11.78 -6.63 -2.18
C LYS A 185 -13.11 -5.88 -2.10
N SER A 186 -14.04 -6.34 -1.25
CA SER A 186 -15.37 -5.72 -1.10
C SER A 186 -15.32 -4.29 -0.57
N LEU A 187 -14.24 -3.88 0.09
CA LEU A 187 -14.09 -2.56 0.67
C LEU A 187 -13.47 -1.52 -0.28
N LYS A 188 -13.12 -1.92 -1.51
CA LYS A 188 -12.65 -1.02 -2.57
C LYS A 188 -11.63 0.02 -2.02
N LEU A 189 -11.96 1.31 -2.07
CA LEU A 189 -11.10 2.40 -1.60
C LEU A 189 -10.78 2.35 -0.10
N ALA A 190 -11.64 1.75 0.72
CA ALA A 190 -11.43 1.63 2.16
C ALA A 190 -10.56 0.41 2.56
N THR A 191 -10.06 -0.38 1.59
CA THR A 191 -9.38 -1.65 1.89
C THR A 191 -8.10 -1.47 2.72
N TRP A 192 -7.30 -0.43 2.46
CA TRP A 192 -6.08 -0.14 3.23
C TRP A 192 -6.40 0.35 4.64
N TYR A 193 -7.39 1.21 4.76
CA TYR A 193 -7.85 1.68 6.07
C TYR A 193 -8.37 0.53 6.92
N GLU A 194 -9.21 -0.35 6.35
CA GLU A 194 -9.68 -1.56 7.03
C GLU A 194 -8.52 -2.48 7.42
N TYR A 195 -7.54 -2.66 6.54
CA TYR A 195 -6.38 -3.48 6.84
C TYR A 195 -5.59 -2.94 8.05
N LEU A 196 -5.40 -1.62 8.15
CA LEU A 196 -4.74 -1.00 9.29
C LEU A 196 -5.57 -1.13 10.58
N LEU A 197 -6.88 -0.87 10.52
CA LEU A 197 -7.79 -1.09 11.66
C LEU A 197 -7.70 -2.53 12.17
N ARG A 198 -7.78 -3.50 11.28
CA ARG A 198 -7.68 -4.92 11.60
C ARG A 198 -6.31 -5.29 12.14
N SER A 199 -5.24 -4.72 11.60
CA SER A 199 -3.88 -4.95 12.10
C SER A 199 -3.78 -4.52 13.56
N VAL A 200 -4.17 -3.30 13.87
CA VAL A 200 -4.15 -2.77 15.24
C VAL A 200 -5.08 -3.58 16.17
N TYR A 201 -6.29 -3.90 15.73
CA TYR A 201 -7.23 -4.73 16.49
C TYR A 201 -6.70 -6.14 16.80
N LYS A 202 -5.90 -6.71 15.91
CA LYS A 202 -5.26 -8.03 16.07
C LYS A 202 -3.89 -7.95 16.76
N ASN A 203 -3.55 -6.81 17.35
CA ASN A 203 -2.25 -6.57 17.99
C ASN A 203 -1.06 -6.80 17.03
N LYS A 204 -1.22 -6.39 15.78
CA LYS A 204 -0.15 -6.35 14.77
C LYS A 204 0.32 -4.90 14.66
N PRO A 205 1.46 -4.54 15.29
CA PRO A 205 1.88 -3.15 15.39
C PRO A 205 2.16 -2.50 14.04
N VAL A 206 1.65 -1.29 13.87
CA VAL A 206 1.86 -0.43 12.71
C VAL A 206 2.69 0.77 13.11
N TYR A 207 3.70 1.11 12.33
CA TYR A 207 4.62 2.18 12.65
C TYR A 207 5.01 2.99 11.43
N VAL A 208 5.02 4.31 11.54
CA VAL A 208 5.54 5.22 10.53
C VAL A 208 6.97 5.60 10.89
N VAL A 209 7.90 5.35 10.00
CA VAL A 209 9.30 5.78 10.13
C VAL A 209 9.44 7.21 9.63
N PRO A 210 10.12 8.12 10.37
CA PRO A 210 10.28 9.53 9.97
C PRO A 210 11.31 9.68 8.84
N CYS A 211 11.02 9.07 7.71
CA CYS A 211 11.85 9.06 6.52
C CYS A 211 10.95 9.15 5.29
N ILE A 212 11.23 10.09 4.39
CA ILE A 212 10.61 10.09 3.08
C ILE A 212 11.17 8.87 2.33
N GLY A 213 10.37 7.82 2.25
CA GLY A 213 10.77 6.54 1.68
C GLY A 213 10.12 6.22 0.34
N TYR A 214 9.06 6.94 -0.02
CA TYR A 214 8.24 6.66 -1.18
C TYR A 214 7.74 7.94 -1.84
N LEU A 215 7.77 8.00 -3.15
CA LEU A 215 7.14 9.04 -3.96
C LEU A 215 5.91 8.41 -4.59
N HIS A 216 4.73 8.89 -4.20
CA HIS A 216 3.45 8.38 -4.68
C HIS A 216 2.85 9.34 -5.70
N THR A 217 2.70 8.87 -6.93
CA THR A 217 2.10 9.62 -8.03
C THR A 217 0.58 9.61 -7.90
N ILE A 218 0.00 10.77 -7.66
CA ILE A 218 -1.46 10.90 -7.52
C ILE A 218 -2.09 11.47 -8.79
N GLU A 219 -3.40 11.25 -8.93
CA GLU A 219 -4.22 11.82 -10.02
C GLU A 219 -3.79 11.39 -11.44
N ARG A 220 -3.09 10.26 -11.57
CA ARG A 220 -2.79 9.71 -12.90
C ARG A 220 -4.07 9.11 -13.52
N ASP A 221 -4.42 9.57 -14.71
CA ASP A 221 -5.53 9.03 -15.48
C ASP A 221 -5.38 7.51 -15.67
N GLY A 222 -6.47 6.78 -15.43
CA GLY A 222 -6.50 5.32 -15.52
C GLY A 222 -5.86 4.58 -14.33
N SER A 223 -5.37 5.28 -13.30
CA SER A 223 -4.95 4.62 -12.06
C SER A 223 -6.12 3.96 -11.35
N TYR A 224 -5.85 2.93 -10.54
CA TYR A 224 -6.89 2.24 -9.76
C TYR A 224 -7.66 3.21 -8.86
N MET A 225 -6.98 4.14 -8.22
CA MET A 225 -7.62 5.11 -7.31
C MET A 225 -8.54 6.08 -8.07
N VAL A 226 -8.10 6.61 -9.21
CA VAL A 226 -8.92 7.51 -10.03
C VAL A 226 -10.14 6.79 -10.58
N THR A 227 -9.95 5.63 -11.22
CA THR A 227 -11.07 4.85 -11.80
C THR A 227 -12.04 4.34 -10.73
N SER A 228 -11.56 4.00 -9.54
CA SER A 228 -12.42 3.57 -8.43
C SER A 228 -13.22 4.74 -7.86
N ARG A 229 -12.63 5.93 -7.70
CA ARG A 229 -13.34 7.14 -7.27
C ARG A 229 -14.44 7.54 -8.24
N GLU A 230 -14.19 7.43 -9.53
CA GLU A 230 -15.18 7.72 -10.56
C GLU A 230 -16.35 6.71 -10.59
N SER A 231 -16.10 5.47 -10.15
CA SER A 231 -17.09 4.38 -10.15
C SER A 231 -17.91 4.26 -8.85
N ILE A 232 -17.59 5.05 -7.83
CA ILE A 232 -18.21 4.97 -6.49
C ILE A 232 -18.78 6.34 -6.13
N SER A 233 -20.07 6.38 -5.68
CA SER A 233 -20.63 7.63 -5.18
C SER A 233 -19.96 8.08 -3.88
N GLN A 234 -20.10 9.35 -3.54
CA GLN A 234 -19.56 9.89 -2.29
C GLN A 234 -20.18 9.17 -1.07
N GLU A 235 -21.48 8.88 -1.13
CA GLU A 235 -22.22 8.17 -0.10
C GLU A 235 -21.72 6.72 0.05
N GLU A 236 -21.50 6.01 -1.07
CA GLU A 236 -20.94 4.66 -1.05
C GLU A 236 -19.52 4.68 -0.45
N GLY A 237 -18.69 5.65 -0.84
CA GLY A 237 -17.35 5.81 -0.28
C GLY A 237 -17.36 5.99 1.24
N LYS A 238 -18.23 6.87 1.74
CA LYS A 238 -18.43 7.09 3.17
C LYS A 238 -18.91 5.82 3.87
N TRP A 239 -19.91 5.15 3.32
CA TRP A 239 -20.43 3.89 3.87
C TRP A 239 -19.35 2.80 3.96
N LEU A 240 -18.47 2.67 2.97
CA LEU A 240 -17.36 1.71 3.00
C LEU A 240 -16.39 1.99 4.15
N ILE A 241 -16.06 3.26 4.39
CA ILE A 241 -15.21 3.68 5.50
C ILE A 241 -15.89 3.39 6.84
N ASP A 242 -17.15 3.80 6.99
CA ASP A 242 -17.91 3.57 8.22
C ASP A 242 -18.08 2.07 8.50
N THR A 243 -18.33 1.25 7.47
CA THR A 243 -18.37 -0.20 7.59
C THR A 243 -17.05 -0.78 8.09
N ALA A 244 -15.91 -0.30 7.55
CA ALA A 244 -14.59 -0.74 8.01
C ALA A 244 -14.35 -0.38 9.49
N ARG A 245 -14.78 0.81 9.91
CA ARG A 245 -14.65 1.27 11.31
C ARG A 245 -15.48 0.45 12.27
N MET A 246 -16.75 0.22 11.95
CA MET A 246 -17.69 -0.49 12.82
C MET A 246 -17.30 -1.94 13.10
N GLU A 247 -16.56 -2.58 12.21
CA GLU A 247 -16.20 -3.99 12.38
C GLU A 247 -15.24 -4.23 13.57
N TYR A 248 -14.40 -3.25 13.94
CA TYR A 248 -13.33 -3.48 14.91
C TYR A 248 -13.51 -2.71 16.22
N PHE A 249 -13.40 -1.40 16.18
CA PHE A 249 -13.38 -0.56 17.39
C PHE A 249 -14.67 0.20 17.62
N PHE A 250 -15.48 0.39 16.58
CA PHE A 250 -16.69 1.18 16.62
C PHE A 250 -17.88 0.24 16.65
N THR A 251 -18.42 -0.02 17.84
CA THR A 251 -19.47 -1.04 18.05
C THR A 251 -20.88 -0.54 17.79
N GLU A 252 -21.07 0.76 17.64
CA GLU A 252 -22.37 1.35 17.31
C GLU A 252 -22.72 1.06 15.85
N ASP A 253 -23.90 0.58 15.59
CA ASP A 253 -24.45 0.33 14.24
C ASP A 253 -23.78 -0.76 13.38
N LYS A 254 -23.31 -1.83 14.00
CA LYS A 254 -22.85 -3.02 13.25
C LYS A 254 -23.97 -3.58 12.37
N ASN A 255 -23.61 -3.88 11.11
CA ASN A 255 -24.45 -4.61 10.14
C ASN A 255 -25.49 -3.78 9.37
N LYS A 256 -25.33 -2.47 9.22
CA LYS A 256 -26.15 -1.72 8.28
C LYS A 256 -25.82 -2.07 6.84
N THR A 257 -26.83 -2.36 6.05
CA THR A 257 -26.70 -2.42 4.59
C THR A 257 -26.49 -1.01 4.02
N PHE A 258 -25.99 -0.91 2.81
CA PHE A 258 -25.86 0.38 2.14
C PHE A 258 -27.20 1.12 2.03
N GLY A 259 -28.31 0.39 1.77
CA GLY A 259 -29.65 0.98 1.70
C GLY A 259 -30.11 1.60 3.03
N GLU A 260 -29.91 0.90 4.15
CA GLU A 260 -30.23 1.41 5.48
C GLU A 260 -29.39 2.64 5.84
N TYR A 261 -28.12 2.65 5.43
CA TYR A 261 -27.22 3.78 5.63
C TYR A 261 -27.72 5.03 4.87
N ILE A 262 -28.12 4.90 3.62
CA ILE A 262 -28.68 6.00 2.80
C ILE A 262 -29.96 6.54 3.41
N GLU A 263 -30.90 5.66 3.81
CA GLU A 263 -32.17 6.08 4.44
C GLU A 263 -31.98 6.92 5.71
N GLU A 264 -30.89 6.69 6.46
CA GLU A 264 -30.60 7.48 7.66
C GLU A 264 -29.93 8.82 7.35
N THR A 265 -29.05 8.85 6.34
CA THR A 265 -28.35 10.09 5.93
C THR A 265 -29.32 11.09 5.30
N GLU A 266 -30.38 10.61 4.61
CA GLU A 266 -31.42 11.48 4.03
C GLU A 266 -32.40 12.04 5.08
N LYS A 267 -32.41 11.48 6.30
CA LYS A 267 -33.27 11.95 7.41
C LYS A 267 -32.60 12.96 8.33
N GLN A 268 -31.30 13.21 8.15
CA GLN A 268 -30.53 14.22 8.88
C GLN A 268 -30.41 15.52 8.08
#